data_3b223f0a032187e96af39e8ddb82fd99
#
_entry.id   3b223f0a032187e96af39e8ddb82fd99
#
_cell.length_a   1.000
_cell.length_b   1.000
_cell.length_c   1.000
_cell.angle_alpha   90.00
_cell.angle_beta   90.00
_cell.angle_gamma   90.00
#
_symmetry.space_group_name_H-M   'P 1'
#
loop_
_entity.id
_entity.type
_entity.pdbx_description
1 polymer ?
#
loop_
_entity_poly.entity_id
_entity_poly.type
_entity_poly.pdbx_seq_one_letter_code
_entity_poly.pdbx_strand_id
1 'polypeptide(L)'
;MSIRLKLLRKKLGMTLDVLAEKTGMTKSYLSKVERGLSTPSIATALKLSKALNVKVEELFSEENVSLDSYSLVRCEDRQSLAANPGSAEYAVLAHQVSERTLLPFILYPPAEFAAHHAFKEHTGEEFLFVHEGQVEVDFMNERVVLNRGDALHFNAQKPHRLRSVGDVQAQLLVVVHSAEASE
;
A
#
# COMPACT_ATOMS: atom_id res chain seq x y z
N MET A 1 9.98 10.63 -2.27
CA MET A 1 9.74 10.48 -0.81
C MET A 1 10.44 9.22 -0.34
N SER A 2 11.27 9.27 0.66
CA SER A 2 11.87 8.07 1.23
C SER A 2 11.02 7.62 2.41
N ILE A 3 10.67 6.34 2.44
CA ILE A 3 9.96 5.75 3.56
C ILE A 3 10.82 5.87 4.82
N ARG A 4 10.23 6.25 5.95
CA ARG A 4 10.93 6.42 7.24
C ARG A 4 11.31 5.10 7.92
N LEU A 5 11.33 4.00 7.17
CA LEU A 5 11.60 2.65 7.69
C LEU A 5 12.86 2.58 8.56
N LYS A 6 13.96 3.15 8.07
CA LYS A 6 15.24 3.16 8.80
C LYS A 6 15.17 3.91 10.13
N LEU A 7 14.47 5.05 10.16
CA LEU A 7 14.30 5.86 11.36
C LEU A 7 13.46 5.11 12.40
N LEU A 8 12.30 4.58 11.99
CA LEU A 8 11.37 3.85 12.87
C LEU A 8 12.02 2.59 13.44
N ARG A 9 12.67 1.80 12.57
CA ARG A 9 13.42 0.61 13.01
C ARG A 9 14.48 0.95 14.05
N LYS A 10 15.28 2.01 13.81
CA LYS A 10 16.31 2.45 14.74
C LYS A 10 15.77 2.98 16.06
N LYS A 11 14.65 3.72 16.05
CA LYS A 11 13.96 4.16 17.27
C LYS A 11 13.57 2.98 18.17
N LEU A 12 13.23 1.85 17.57
CA LEU A 12 12.89 0.60 18.27
C LEU A 12 14.11 -0.29 18.59
N GLY A 13 15.33 0.18 18.33
CA GLY A 13 16.55 -0.58 18.57
C GLY A 13 16.71 -1.85 17.73
N MET A 14 15.88 -2.00 16.67
CA MET A 14 15.89 -3.21 15.83
C MET A 14 17.05 -3.20 14.82
N THR A 15 17.65 -4.37 14.59
CA THR A 15 18.54 -4.59 13.44
C THR A 15 17.75 -4.91 12.18
N LEU A 16 18.39 -4.84 11.00
CA LEU A 16 17.78 -5.29 9.76
C LEU A 16 17.46 -6.79 9.77
N ASP A 17 18.27 -7.58 10.49
CA ASP A 17 18.09 -9.02 10.61
C ASP A 17 16.80 -9.34 11.40
N VAL A 18 16.60 -8.68 12.52
CA VAL A 18 15.39 -8.81 13.34
C VAL A 18 14.14 -8.40 12.57
N LEU A 19 14.21 -7.31 11.81
CA LEU A 19 13.08 -6.87 10.99
C LEU A 19 12.81 -7.85 9.84
N ALA A 20 13.85 -8.41 9.22
CA ALA A 20 13.73 -9.43 8.19
C ALA A 20 13.03 -10.69 8.70
N GLU A 21 13.42 -11.17 9.88
CA GLU A 21 12.81 -12.32 10.55
C GLU A 21 11.32 -12.07 10.86
N LYS A 22 10.99 -10.92 11.47
CA LYS A 22 9.61 -10.54 11.82
C LYS A 22 8.67 -10.40 10.62
N THR A 23 9.21 -10.00 9.46
CA THR A 23 8.40 -9.72 8.27
C THR A 23 8.42 -10.83 7.23
N GLY A 24 9.34 -11.80 7.38
CA GLY A 24 9.59 -12.82 6.35
C GLY A 24 10.23 -12.25 5.07
N MET A 25 10.81 -11.04 5.15
CA MET A 25 11.45 -10.37 4.01
C MET A 25 12.97 -10.54 4.03
N THR A 26 13.61 -10.44 2.87
CA THR A 26 15.07 -10.50 2.81
C THR A 26 15.70 -9.21 3.32
N LYS A 27 16.83 -9.32 4.02
CA LYS A 27 17.62 -8.18 4.46
C LYS A 27 18.04 -7.25 3.30
N SER A 28 18.35 -7.85 2.14
CA SER A 28 18.68 -7.10 0.92
C SER A 28 17.53 -6.21 0.44
N TYR A 29 16.29 -6.75 0.44
CA TYR A 29 15.09 -6.00 0.09
C TYR A 29 14.84 -4.85 1.08
N LEU A 30 14.86 -5.13 2.37
CA LEU A 30 14.68 -4.10 3.42
C LEU A 30 15.73 -2.99 3.32
N SER A 31 16.98 -3.34 3.05
CA SER A 31 18.06 -2.36 2.82
C SER A 31 17.80 -1.48 1.59
N LYS A 32 17.23 -2.03 0.50
CA LYS A 32 16.84 -1.24 -0.68
C LYS A 32 15.70 -0.26 -0.34
N VAL A 33 14.70 -0.72 0.41
CA VAL A 33 13.59 0.12 0.87
C VAL A 33 14.10 1.26 1.77
N GLU A 34 14.98 0.98 2.74
CA GLU A 34 15.57 2.01 3.61
C GLU A 34 16.41 3.08 2.87
N ARG A 35 16.96 2.71 1.73
CA ARG A 35 17.75 3.62 0.88
C ARG A 35 16.91 4.30 -0.20
N GLY A 36 15.59 4.04 -0.26
CA GLY A 36 14.72 4.58 -1.29
C GLY A 36 14.93 3.97 -2.68
N LEU A 37 15.66 2.85 -2.78
CA LEU A 37 15.93 2.13 -4.03
C LEU A 37 14.80 1.14 -4.40
N SER A 38 13.83 0.97 -3.53
CA SER A 38 12.64 0.17 -3.75
C SER A 38 11.50 0.73 -2.92
N THR A 39 10.33 0.89 -3.52
CA THR A 39 9.10 1.28 -2.81
C THR A 39 8.33 0.00 -2.47
N PRO A 40 7.95 -0.23 -1.20
CA PRO A 40 7.13 -1.37 -0.84
C PRO A 40 5.71 -1.23 -1.41
N SER A 41 5.09 -2.35 -1.74
CA SER A 41 3.64 -2.37 -2.00
C SER A 41 2.87 -2.03 -0.71
N ILE A 42 1.59 -1.68 -0.84
CA ILE A 42 0.72 -1.39 0.32
C ILE A 42 0.71 -2.60 1.28
N ALA A 43 0.52 -3.83 0.78
CA ALA A 43 0.60 -5.04 1.60
C ALA A 43 1.95 -5.18 2.33
N THR A 44 3.05 -4.82 1.67
CA THR A 44 4.38 -4.82 2.28
C THR A 44 4.50 -3.73 3.35
N ALA A 45 3.98 -2.53 3.08
CA ALA A 45 3.96 -1.42 4.04
C ALA A 45 3.16 -1.78 5.29
N LEU A 46 1.99 -2.42 5.14
CA LEU A 46 1.19 -2.94 6.25
C LEU A 46 1.94 -4.00 7.07
N LYS A 47 2.65 -4.93 6.42
CA LYS A 47 3.49 -5.92 7.12
C LYS A 47 4.63 -5.25 7.90
N LEU A 48 5.26 -4.23 7.32
CA LEU A 48 6.33 -3.46 7.97
C LEU A 48 5.81 -2.66 9.16
N SER A 49 4.69 -1.96 9.03
CA SER A 49 4.09 -1.18 10.10
C SER A 49 3.70 -2.06 11.28
N LYS A 50 3.09 -3.23 11.03
CA LYS A 50 2.77 -4.23 12.05
C LYS A 50 4.02 -4.74 12.78
N ALA A 51 5.09 -5.07 12.03
CA ALA A 51 6.34 -5.57 12.62
C ALA A 51 7.05 -4.53 13.49
N LEU A 52 6.87 -3.24 13.16
CA LEU A 52 7.41 -2.11 13.90
C LEU A 52 6.47 -1.60 14.99
N ASN A 53 5.26 -2.14 15.09
CA ASN A 53 4.20 -1.64 15.99
C ASN A 53 3.96 -0.13 15.83
N VAL A 54 3.87 0.32 14.58
CA VAL A 54 3.57 1.70 14.20
C VAL A 54 2.42 1.72 13.21
N LYS A 55 1.77 2.85 13.05
CA LYS A 55 0.76 3.03 11.99
C LYS A 55 1.43 3.08 10.63
N VAL A 56 0.77 2.54 9.60
CA VAL A 56 1.34 2.48 8.24
C VAL A 56 1.63 3.88 7.68
N GLU A 57 0.83 4.88 8.06
CA GLU A 57 1.01 6.28 7.69
C GLU A 57 2.34 6.85 8.22
N GLU A 58 2.82 6.38 9.38
CA GLU A 58 4.10 6.80 9.94
C GLU A 58 5.29 6.41 9.07
N LEU A 59 5.12 5.37 8.23
CA LEU A 59 6.13 5.02 7.24
C LEU A 59 6.27 6.07 6.13
N PHE A 60 5.20 6.84 5.87
CA PHE A 60 5.10 7.78 4.75
C PHE A 60 5.10 9.26 5.17
N SER A 61 4.94 9.57 6.47
CA SER A 61 4.84 10.94 6.99
C SER A 61 6.20 11.63 7.13
N GLU A 62 6.25 12.92 6.92
CA GLU A 62 7.34 13.79 7.38
C GLU A 62 7.07 14.23 8.84
N GLU A 63 8.09 14.69 9.57
CA GLU A 63 8.21 14.72 11.04
C GLU A 63 7.11 15.39 11.91
N ASN A 64 6.04 15.93 11.35
CA ASN A 64 5.00 16.60 12.14
C ASN A 64 3.69 15.81 12.13
N VAL A 65 3.46 15.01 13.16
CA VAL A 65 2.10 14.54 13.49
C VAL A 65 1.31 15.76 13.94
N SER A 66 0.52 16.35 13.04
CA SER A 66 -0.44 17.35 13.46
C SER A 66 -1.58 16.65 14.23
N LEU A 67 -2.02 17.25 15.31
CA LEU A 67 -3.20 16.80 16.08
C LEU A 67 -4.51 17.23 15.40
N ASP A 68 -4.47 17.50 14.09
CA ASP A 68 -5.63 17.96 13.34
C ASP A 68 -6.70 16.88 13.25
N SER A 69 -7.93 17.29 13.36
CA SER A 69 -9.10 16.43 13.27
C SER A 69 -9.39 15.96 11.83
N TYR A 70 -8.70 16.50 10.84
CA TYR A 70 -8.82 16.13 9.42
C TYR A 70 -7.45 16.15 8.71
N SER A 71 -7.38 15.47 7.57
CA SER A 71 -6.25 15.53 6.64
C SER A 71 -6.76 16.01 5.27
N LEU A 72 -6.12 17.01 4.71
CA LEU A 72 -6.39 17.49 3.36
C LEU A 72 -5.18 17.22 2.48
N VAL A 73 -5.39 16.49 1.38
CA VAL A 73 -4.40 16.26 0.33
C VAL A 73 -4.95 16.82 -0.97
N ARG A 74 -4.36 17.91 -1.46
CA ARG A 74 -4.73 18.50 -2.76
C ARG A 74 -4.24 17.59 -3.90
N CYS A 75 -4.91 17.66 -5.05
CA CYS A 75 -4.56 16.85 -6.21
C CYS A 75 -3.12 17.11 -6.68
N GLU A 76 -2.74 18.38 -6.72
CA GLU A 76 -1.42 18.86 -7.10
C GLU A 76 -0.29 18.46 -6.12
N ASP A 77 -0.65 18.20 -4.85
CA ASP A 77 0.31 17.82 -3.80
C ASP A 77 0.47 16.32 -3.66
N ARG A 78 -0.28 15.53 -4.43
CA ARG A 78 -0.20 14.07 -4.37
C ARG A 78 1.17 13.59 -4.82
N GLN A 79 1.83 12.87 -3.93
CA GLN A 79 3.10 12.24 -4.24
C GLN A 79 2.88 10.81 -4.68
N SER A 80 3.21 10.53 -5.93
CA SER A 80 3.12 9.19 -6.47
C SER A 80 4.34 8.36 -6.08
N LEU A 81 4.09 7.14 -5.68
CA LEU A 81 5.09 6.15 -5.25
C LEU A 81 5.04 4.97 -6.21
N ALA A 82 6.00 4.91 -7.13
CA ALA A 82 6.20 3.76 -8.01
C ALA A 82 7.34 2.89 -7.46
N ALA A 83 7.10 1.58 -7.35
CA ALA A 83 8.09 0.68 -6.79
C ALA A 83 9.20 0.33 -7.79
N ASN A 84 8.83 0.02 -9.04
CA ASN A 84 9.74 -0.36 -10.13
C ASN A 84 8.99 -0.21 -11.47
N PRO A 85 9.68 -0.15 -12.61
CA PRO A 85 9.04 -0.25 -13.90
C PRO A 85 8.13 -1.49 -13.99
N GLY A 86 6.85 -1.28 -14.33
CA GLY A 86 5.85 -2.36 -14.43
C GLY A 86 5.19 -2.77 -13.11
N SER A 87 5.50 -2.13 -11.99
CA SER A 87 4.72 -2.30 -10.75
C SER A 87 3.58 -1.28 -10.66
N ALA A 88 2.59 -1.58 -9.81
CA ALA A 88 1.56 -0.61 -9.48
C ALA A 88 2.17 0.66 -8.88
N GLU A 89 1.70 1.79 -9.34
CA GLU A 89 1.97 3.10 -8.77
C GLU A 89 0.81 3.50 -7.86
N TYR A 90 1.09 4.16 -6.74
CA TYR A 90 0.04 4.61 -5.84
C TYR A 90 0.38 5.94 -5.17
N ALA A 91 -0.65 6.69 -4.79
CA ALA A 91 -0.53 7.93 -4.04
C ALA A 91 -1.43 7.89 -2.80
N VAL A 92 -0.86 8.12 -1.63
CA VAL A 92 -1.61 8.15 -0.36
C VAL A 92 -2.46 9.42 -0.30
N LEU A 93 -3.73 9.29 0.08
CA LEU A 93 -4.69 10.38 0.14
C LEU A 93 -4.91 10.94 1.55
N ALA A 94 -4.30 10.36 2.57
CA ALA A 94 -4.39 10.85 3.93
C ALA A 94 -3.03 10.83 4.60
N HIS A 95 -2.62 11.96 5.16
CA HIS A 95 -1.40 12.11 5.93
C HIS A 95 -1.77 12.53 7.37
N GLN A 96 -0.96 12.10 8.34
CA GLN A 96 -0.85 12.72 9.67
C GLN A 96 -2.12 12.84 10.49
N VAL A 97 -3.02 11.85 10.50
CA VAL A 97 -4.14 11.85 11.43
C VAL A 97 -3.98 10.70 12.42
N SER A 98 -4.02 11.03 13.71
CA SER A 98 -4.02 10.03 14.77
C SER A 98 -5.30 9.19 14.75
N GLU A 99 -5.18 7.90 15.08
CA GLU A 99 -6.31 6.98 15.31
C GLU A 99 -7.18 6.64 14.09
N ARG A 100 -6.63 6.61 12.87
CA ARG A 100 -7.36 6.14 11.70
C ARG A 100 -7.20 4.64 11.48
N THR A 101 -8.34 4.01 11.17
CA THR A 101 -8.42 2.63 10.74
C THR A 101 -8.50 2.49 9.22
N LEU A 102 -8.78 3.60 8.51
CA LEU A 102 -8.92 3.64 7.05
C LEU A 102 -7.67 4.24 6.40
N LEU A 103 -7.12 3.54 5.42
CA LEU A 103 -6.01 3.99 4.58
C LEU A 103 -6.50 4.18 3.14
N PRO A 104 -6.88 5.41 2.74
CA PRO A 104 -7.27 5.72 1.37
C PRO A 104 -6.05 6.05 0.52
N PHE A 105 -6.02 5.55 -0.73
CA PHE A 105 -5.02 5.89 -1.72
C PHE A 105 -5.56 5.75 -3.15
N ILE A 106 -4.93 6.43 -4.09
CA ILE A 106 -5.14 6.18 -5.52
C ILE A 106 -4.14 5.12 -5.95
N LEU A 107 -4.61 4.14 -6.70
CA LEU A 107 -3.82 3.07 -7.28
C LEU A 107 -3.89 3.16 -8.81
N TYR A 108 -2.73 3.02 -9.45
CA TYR A 108 -2.57 2.87 -10.89
C TYR A 108 -2.01 1.47 -11.16
N PRO A 109 -2.86 0.46 -11.43
CA PRO A 109 -2.39 -0.89 -11.69
C PRO A 109 -1.55 -0.97 -12.96
N PRO A 110 -0.55 -1.85 -13.07
CA PRO A 110 0.18 -2.06 -14.31
C PRO A 110 -0.72 -2.66 -15.40
N ALA A 111 -0.35 -2.48 -16.65
CA ALA A 111 -1.08 -3.08 -17.79
C ALA A 111 -0.97 -4.61 -17.81
N GLU A 112 0.13 -5.18 -17.30
CA GLU A 112 0.38 -6.60 -17.26
C GLU A 112 0.82 -7.08 -15.87
N PHE A 113 0.50 -8.32 -15.55
CA PHE A 113 1.08 -8.98 -14.39
C PHE A 113 2.53 -9.33 -14.71
N ALA A 114 3.50 -8.67 -14.12
CA ALA A 114 4.89 -9.10 -14.25
C ALA A 114 5.05 -10.55 -13.75
N ALA A 115 5.99 -11.30 -14.33
CA ALA A 115 6.20 -12.72 -14.03
C ALA A 115 6.42 -13.03 -12.54
N HIS A 116 6.87 -12.04 -11.77
CA HIS A 116 7.08 -12.10 -10.32
C HIS A 116 6.05 -11.30 -9.50
N HIS A 117 4.95 -10.84 -10.11
CA HIS A 117 3.83 -10.23 -9.39
C HIS A 117 3.08 -11.30 -8.59
N ALA A 118 3.58 -11.57 -7.41
CA ALA A 118 2.90 -12.42 -6.45
C ALA A 118 1.54 -11.82 -6.08
N PHE A 119 0.57 -12.69 -5.84
CA PHE A 119 -0.66 -12.30 -5.18
C PHE A 119 -0.34 -11.60 -3.85
N LYS A 120 -1.12 -10.60 -3.52
CA LYS A 120 -1.01 -9.86 -2.26
C LYS A 120 -2.15 -10.29 -1.34
N GLU A 121 -1.84 -10.34 -0.07
CA GLU A 121 -2.81 -10.60 0.99
C GLU A 121 -2.40 -9.81 2.23
N HIS A 122 -3.37 -9.33 2.97
CA HIS A 122 -3.18 -8.69 4.27
C HIS A 122 -4.43 -8.81 5.14
N THR A 123 -4.31 -8.55 6.42
CA THR A 123 -5.46 -8.52 7.34
C THR A 123 -6.35 -7.32 7.07
N GLY A 124 -7.65 -7.48 7.32
CA GLY A 124 -8.66 -6.44 7.15
C GLY A 124 -9.43 -6.54 5.84
N GLU A 125 -10.02 -5.45 5.46
CA GLU A 125 -10.91 -5.35 4.30
C GLU A 125 -10.37 -4.31 3.31
N GLU A 126 -10.72 -4.50 2.06
CA GLU A 126 -10.35 -3.59 0.98
C GLU A 126 -11.59 -3.21 0.16
N PHE A 127 -11.76 -1.91 -0.03
CA PHE A 127 -12.78 -1.33 -0.91
C PHE A 127 -12.11 -0.68 -2.11
N LEU A 128 -12.55 -1.06 -3.30
CA LEU A 128 -12.11 -0.53 -4.59
C LEU A 128 -13.24 0.25 -5.25
N PHE A 129 -12.93 1.40 -5.82
CA PHE A 129 -13.84 2.13 -6.71
C PHE A 129 -13.08 2.55 -7.96
N VAL A 130 -13.58 2.20 -9.15
CA VAL A 130 -12.95 2.54 -10.42
C VAL A 130 -13.32 3.97 -10.80
N HIS A 131 -12.36 4.88 -10.67
CA HIS A 131 -12.52 6.28 -11.06
C HIS A 131 -12.38 6.46 -12.57
N GLU A 132 -11.41 5.78 -13.19
CA GLU A 132 -11.13 5.86 -14.63
C GLU A 132 -10.61 4.52 -15.15
N GLY A 133 -10.83 4.26 -16.45
CA GLY A 133 -10.37 3.06 -17.13
C GLY A 133 -11.15 1.80 -16.73
N GLN A 134 -10.48 0.67 -16.87
CA GLN A 134 -11.00 -0.66 -16.58
C GLN A 134 -9.92 -1.48 -15.86
N VAL A 135 -10.30 -2.25 -14.85
CA VAL A 135 -9.38 -3.06 -14.06
C VAL A 135 -9.82 -4.52 -14.01
N GLU A 136 -8.88 -5.44 -14.15
CA GLU A 136 -9.07 -6.85 -13.82
C GLU A 136 -8.51 -7.13 -12.44
N VAL A 137 -9.34 -7.69 -11.57
CA VAL A 137 -8.98 -8.22 -10.25
C VAL A 137 -8.90 -9.74 -10.34
N ASP A 138 -7.73 -10.28 -10.11
CA ASP A 138 -7.45 -11.72 -10.13
C ASP A 138 -7.33 -12.24 -8.70
N PHE A 139 -8.22 -13.15 -8.31
CA PHE A 139 -8.30 -13.82 -7.01
C PHE A 139 -7.76 -15.26 -7.04
N MET A 140 -6.85 -15.59 -7.93
CA MET A 140 -6.32 -16.94 -8.20
C MET A 140 -7.34 -17.87 -8.91
N ASN A 141 -8.52 -18.07 -8.31
CA ASN A 141 -9.53 -19.01 -8.80
C ASN A 141 -10.63 -18.34 -9.62
N GLU A 142 -10.72 -17.03 -9.55
CA GLU A 142 -11.70 -16.23 -10.30
C GLU A 142 -11.14 -14.88 -10.69
N ARG A 143 -11.67 -14.31 -11.76
CA ARG A 143 -11.32 -12.97 -12.22
C ARG A 143 -12.56 -12.14 -12.38
N VAL A 144 -12.49 -10.90 -11.95
CA VAL A 144 -13.56 -9.93 -12.05
C VAL A 144 -13.03 -8.73 -12.82
N VAL A 145 -13.75 -8.31 -13.85
CA VAL A 145 -13.44 -7.06 -14.57
C VAL A 145 -14.41 -6.00 -14.09
N LEU A 146 -13.84 -4.89 -13.65
CA LEU A 146 -14.60 -3.71 -13.18
C LEU A 146 -14.41 -2.59 -14.18
N ASN A 147 -15.51 -1.92 -14.52
CA ASN A 147 -15.58 -0.76 -15.38
C ASN A 147 -15.60 0.52 -14.55
N ARG A 148 -15.39 1.65 -15.19
CA ARG A 148 -15.54 2.97 -14.56
C ARG A 148 -16.90 3.09 -13.85
N GLY A 149 -16.88 3.47 -12.59
CA GLY A 149 -18.03 3.60 -11.70
C GLY A 149 -18.37 2.33 -10.90
N ASP A 150 -17.76 1.19 -11.23
CA ASP A 150 -17.95 -0.04 -10.45
C ASP A 150 -17.20 0.03 -9.12
N ALA A 151 -17.73 -0.68 -8.14
CA ALA A 151 -17.12 -0.86 -6.83
C ALA A 151 -17.03 -2.34 -6.46
N LEU A 152 -15.96 -2.69 -5.72
CA LEU A 152 -15.75 -4.03 -5.19
C LEU A 152 -15.28 -3.92 -3.73
N HIS A 153 -15.87 -4.74 -2.87
CA HIS A 153 -15.48 -4.85 -1.47
C HIS A 153 -15.19 -6.32 -1.14
N PHE A 154 -14.06 -6.59 -0.49
CA PHE A 154 -13.67 -7.96 -0.15
C PHE A 154 -12.76 -8.01 1.07
N ASN A 155 -12.70 -9.19 1.70
CA ASN A 155 -11.73 -9.49 2.75
C ASN A 155 -10.33 -9.62 2.10
N ALA A 156 -9.39 -8.77 2.52
CA ALA A 156 -8.06 -8.68 1.92
C ALA A 156 -7.13 -9.86 2.27
N GLN A 157 -7.55 -10.80 3.11
CA GLN A 157 -6.88 -12.09 3.30
C GLN A 157 -7.04 -13.00 2.08
N LYS A 158 -8.04 -12.71 1.20
CA LYS A 158 -8.17 -13.39 -0.09
C LYS A 158 -7.02 -12.94 -1.00
N PRO A 159 -6.12 -13.85 -1.44
CA PRO A 159 -5.03 -13.48 -2.31
C PRO A 159 -5.53 -12.82 -3.59
N HIS A 160 -5.01 -11.65 -3.90
CA HIS A 160 -5.48 -10.84 -5.03
C HIS A 160 -4.32 -10.09 -5.70
N ARG A 161 -4.53 -9.72 -6.95
CA ARG A 161 -3.69 -8.81 -7.73
C ARG A 161 -4.54 -8.08 -8.77
N LEU A 162 -4.09 -6.91 -9.18
CA LEU A 162 -4.83 -6.04 -10.08
C LEU A 162 -3.98 -5.69 -11.30
N ARG A 163 -4.63 -5.56 -12.47
CA ARG A 163 -4.04 -4.96 -13.66
C ARG A 163 -5.02 -4.05 -14.37
N SER A 164 -4.48 -3.04 -15.03
CA SER A 164 -5.24 -2.21 -15.97
C SER A 164 -5.58 -3.01 -17.23
N VAL A 165 -6.77 -2.81 -17.77
CA VAL A 165 -7.25 -3.48 -19.00
C VAL A 165 -7.70 -2.42 -19.99
N GLY A 166 -7.50 -2.68 -21.30
CA GLY A 166 -7.82 -1.71 -22.35
C GLY A 166 -6.76 -0.63 -22.53
N ASP A 167 -7.10 0.41 -23.30
CA ASP A 167 -6.13 1.42 -23.76
C ASP A 167 -5.96 2.58 -22.78
N VAL A 168 -6.87 2.71 -21.80
CA VAL A 168 -6.84 3.76 -20.77
C VAL A 168 -6.29 3.19 -19.47
N GLN A 169 -5.24 3.82 -18.93
CA GLN A 169 -4.69 3.47 -17.62
C GLN A 169 -5.78 3.56 -16.55
N ALA A 170 -6.03 2.47 -15.87
CA ALA A 170 -7.01 2.44 -14.79
C ALA A 170 -6.52 3.28 -13.60
N GLN A 171 -7.47 4.01 -13.00
CA GLN A 171 -7.30 4.76 -11.77
C GLN A 171 -8.35 4.32 -10.75
N LEU A 172 -7.91 3.84 -9.60
CA LEU A 172 -8.78 3.33 -8.55
C LEU A 172 -8.62 4.14 -7.27
N LEU A 173 -9.75 4.47 -6.65
CA LEU A 173 -9.74 4.77 -5.23
C LEU A 173 -9.74 3.44 -4.48
N VAL A 174 -8.72 3.22 -3.68
CA VAL A 174 -8.61 2.05 -2.80
C VAL A 174 -8.66 2.53 -1.36
N VAL A 175 -9.49 1.88 -0.55
CA VAL A 175 -9.55 2.12 0.89
C VAL A 175 -9.28 0.80 1.60
N VAL A 176 -8.17 0.75 2.33
CA VAL A 176 -7.83 -0.40 3.17
C VAL A 176 -8.27 -0.09 4.61
N HIS A 177 -9.05 -0.99 5.18
CA HIS A 177 -9.31 -1.02 6.60
C HIS A 177 -8.36 -2.03 7.26
N SER A 178 -7.45 -1.55 8.09
CA SER A 178 -6.59 -2.41 8.90
C SER A 178 -7.33 -2.70 10.21
N ALA A 179 -7.93 -3.89 10.31
CA ALA A 179 -8.44 -4.33 11.61
C ALA A 179 -7.25 -4.39 12.58
N GLU A 180 -7.29 -3.60 13.65
CA GLU A 180 -6.42 -3.85 14.79
C GLU A 180 -6.73 -5.27 15.29
N ALA A 181 -5.70 -6.10 15.43
CA ALA A 181 -5.88 -7.39 16.06
C ALA A 181 -6.38 -7.09 17.48
N SER A 182 -7.66 -7.39 17.74
CA SER A 182 -8.18 -7.40 19.11
C SER A 182 -7.32 -8.39 19.89
N GLU A 183 -6.60 -7.88 20.89
CA GLU A 183 -5.92 -8.72 21.89
C GLU A 183 -6.93 -9.51 22.70
#